data_b48939087f51242b9c4299d5101ac48b
#
_entry.id   b48939087f51242b9c4299d5101ac48b
#
_cell.length_a   1.000
_cell.length_b   1.000
_cell.length_c   1.000
_cell.angle_alpha   90.00
_cell.angle_beta   90.00
_cell.angle_gamma   90.00
#
_symmetry.space_group_name_H-M   'P 1'
#
loop_
_entity.id
_entity.type
_entity.pdbx_description
1 polymer ?
#
loop_
_entity_poly.entity_id
_entity_poly.type
_entity_poly.pdbx_seq_one_letter_code
_entity_poly.pdbx_strand_id
1 'polypeptide(L)'
;MNLIARPWLIAVLLSLVSLSPANAGMAPWEVKWFKDAKAWAEKGEAAGQDSLGVCYARGHGVAKDDVQAAAWFRKAADQGFASAQTLLGHCYFGGEGVPKDQALAVTWYRKAAEQGNASAQMSLGECYGGGKGVEKDFVQAVKWYRKASEQGYVLAQYYLGGFYANGEGVAKDLIEAYAYWNEGTVEYSRRKLAALEKQMTPEQIAAGKKRTKELKRELEDKIYENELQKEFAARIAEKPDRK
;
A
#
# COMPACT_ATOMS: atom_id res chain seq x y z
N MET A 1 -10.20 -69.11 16.57
CA MET A 1 -9.85 -67.77 17.16
C MET A 1 -10.06 -66.71 16.08
N ASN A 2 -11.18 -65.99 16.18
CA ASN A 2 -11.60 -65.00 15.19
C ASN A 2 -10.91 -63.67 15.49
N LEU A 3 -10.04 -63.22 14.59
CA LEU A 3 -9.53 -61.86 14.57
C LEU A 3 -10.56 -60.96 13.90
N ILE A 4 -11.37 -60.26 14.72
CA ILE A 4 -12.26 -59.23 14.30
C ILE A 4 -11.42 -57.99 13.96
N ALA A 5 -11.23 -57.74 12.67
CA ALA A 5 -10.60 -56.53 12.18
C ALA A 5 -11.47 -55.29 12.59
N ARG A 6 -10.89 -54.40 13.37
CA ARG A 6 -11.52 -53.17 13.82
C ARG A 6 -11.67 -52.19 12.64
N PRO A 7 -12.89 -51.77 12.28
CA PRO A 7 -13.11 -50.88 11.12
C PRO A 7 -12.67 -49.42 11.32
N TRP A 8 -12.07 -49.10 12.46
CA TRP A 8 -11.68 -47.73 12.83
C TRP A 8 -10.32 -47.28 12.28
N LEU A 9 -9.51 -48.21 11.78
CA LEU A 9 -8.19 -47.86 11.21
C LEU A 9 -8.21 -47.48 9.74
N ILE A 10 -9.34 -47.70 9.04
CA ILE A 10 -9.49 -47.33 7.61
C ILE A 10 -10.02 -45.90 7.45
N ALA A 11 -10.72 -45.37 8.46
CA ALA A 11 -11.30 -44.00 8.40
C ALA A 11 -10.27 -42.88 8.63
N VAL A 12 -9.11 -43.17 9.23
CA VAL A 12 -8.04 -42.16 9.48
C VAL A 12 -7.09 -42.01 8.26
N LEU A 13 -7.09 -42.97 7.34
CA LEU A 13 -6.23 -42.93 6.14
C LEU A 13 -6.88 -42.31 4.92
N LEU A 14 -8.17 -41.95 4.98
CA LEU A 14 -8.90 -41.31 3.89
C LEU A 14 -9.09 -39.76 4.04
N SER A 15 -8.53 -39.15 5.09
CA SER A 15 -8.44 -37.70 5.23
C SER A 15 -7.07 -37.11 4.86
N LEU A 16 -6.19 -37.88 4.25
CA LEU A 16 -5.12 -37.33 3.43
C LEU A 16 -5.76 -36.79 2.17
N VAL A 17 -6.39 -35.60 2.30
CA VAL A 17 -6.65 -34.71 1.18
C VAL A 17 -5.36 -34.75 0.35
N SER A 18 -5.48 -35.24 -0.88
CA SER A 18 -4.44 -35.21 -1.89
C SER A 18 -3.97 -33.75 -2.02
N LEU A 19 -2.98 -33.35 -1.23
CA LEU A 19 -2.23 -32.13 -1.47
C LEU A 19 -1.63 -32.31 -2.86
N SER A 20 -2.16 -31.62 -3.83
CA SER A 20 -1.54 -31.49 -5.13
C SER A 20 -0.08 -31.13 -4.90
N PRO A 21 0.89 -31.70 -5.64
CA PRO A 21 2.30 -31.36 -5.49
C PRO A 21 2.61 -29.86 -5.59
N ALA A 22 1.70 -29.10 -6.18
CA ALA A 22 1.75 -27.64 -6.23
C ALA A 22 1.57 -26.98 -4.85
N ASN A 23 1.01 -27.65 -3.85
CA ASN A 23 0.73 -27.10 -2.50
C ASN A 23 1.65 -27.67 -1.41
N ALA A 24 2.66 -28.46 -1.78
CA ALA A 24 3.62 -29.02 -0.83
C ALA A 24 4.46 -27.89 -0.22
N GLY A 25 4.24 -27.61 1.07
CA GLY A 25 4.93 -26.55 1.81
C GLY A 25 4.13 -25.28 2.06
N MET A 26 2.91 -25.14 1.50
CA MET A 26 2.03 -23.99 1.75
C MET A 26 1.25 -24.16 3.05
N ALA A 27 1.07 -23.07 3.80
CA ALA A 27 0.28 -23.08 5.01
C ALA A 27 -1.21 -23.32 4.69
N PRO A 28 -1.99 -24.05 5.53
CA PRO A 28 -3.40 -24.34 5.28
C PRO A 28 -4.25 -23.08 5.06
N TRP A 29 -3.93 -21.96 5.74
CA TRP A 29 -4.63 -20.70 5.58
C TRP A 29 -4.39 -20.06 4.21
N GLU A 30 -3.22 -20.21 3.60
CA GLU A 30 -2.92 -19.71 2.25
C GLU A 30 -3.75 -20.43 1.20
N VAL A 31 -3.86 -21.75 1.30
CA VAL A 31 -4.68 -22.57 0.40
C VAL A 31 -6.16 -22.20 0.53
N LYS A 32 -6.62 -22.00 1.77
CA LYS A 32 -8.00 -21.55 2.00
C LYS A 32 -8.24 -20.15 1.41
N TRP A 33 -7.33 -19.20 1.68
CA TRP A 33 -7.44 -17.84 1.16
C TRP A 33 -7.48 -17.79 -0.37
N PHE A 34 -6.61 -18.56 -1.04
CA PHE A 34 -6.65 -18.69 -2.49
C PHE A 34 -7.99 -19.20 -3.00
N LYS A 35 -8.55 -20.25 -2.38
CA LYS A 35 -9.86 -20.81 -2.76
C LYS A 35 -10.97 -19.78 -2.60
N ASP A 36 -11.01 -19.08 -1.48
CA ASP A 36 -12.02 -18.07 -1.20
C ASP A 36 -11.89 -16.89 -2.18
N ALA A 37 -10.69 -16.37 -2.39
CA ALA A 37 -10.42 -15.30 -3.34
C ALA A 37 -10.82 -15.70 -4.78
N LYS A 38 -10.52 -16.93 -5.18
CA LYS A 38 -10.93 -17.46 -6.49
C LYS A 38 -12.43 -17.51 -6.65
N ALA A 39 -13.15 -18.01 -5.65
CA ALA A 39 -14.61 -18.09 -5.67
C ALA A 39 -15.27 -16.70 -5.78
N TRP A 40 -14.69 -15.67 -5.11
CA TRP A 40 -15.18 -14.30 -5.21
C TRP A 40 -14.81 -13.64 -6.55
N ALA A 41 -13.60 -13.86 -7.02
CA ALA A 41 -13.15 -13.35 -8.32
C ALA A 41 -13.99 -13.89 -9.49
N GLU A 42 -14.39 -15.19 -9.45
CA GLU A 42 -15.23 -15.85 -10.44
C GLU A 42 -16.66 -15.27 -10.46
N LYS A 43 -17.15 -14.70 -9.35
CA LYS A 43 -18.41 -13.93 -9.30
C LYS A 43 -18.28 -12.53 -9.89
N GLY A 44 -17.08 -12.11 -10.27
CA GLY A 44 -16.83 -10.78 -10.81
C GLY A 44 -16.57 -9.70 -9.77
N GLU A 45 -16.49 -10.04 -8.47
CA GLU A 45 -16.29 -9.08 -7.38
C GLU A 45 -14.87 -8.50 -7.43
N ALA A 46 -14.74 -7.17 -7.50
CA ALA A 46 -13.45 -6.49 -7.63
C ALA A 46 -12.49 -6.80 -6.47
N ALA A 47 -12.99 -6.84 -5.23
CA ALA A 47 -12.20 -7.21 -4.06
C ALA A 47 -11.69 -8.66 -4.13
N GLY A 48 -12.49 -9.59 -4.65
CA GLY A 48 -12.08 -10.97 -4.90
C GLY A 48 -11.01 -11.08 -5.98
N GLN A 49 -11.14 -10.32 -7.05
CA GLN A 49 -10.16 -10.25 -8.14
C GLN A 49 -8.83 -9.66 -7.67
N ASP A 50 -8.85 -8.58 -6.86
CA ASP A 50 -7.66 -8.00 -6.22
C ASP A 50 -6.97 -9.03 -5.32
N SER A 51 -7.73 -9.69 -4.45
CA SER A 51 -7.21 -10.72 -3.54
C SER A 51 -6.59 -11.91 -4.29
N LEU A 52 -7.23 -12.35 -5.38
CA LEU A 52 -6.71 -13.43 -6.22
C LEU A 52 -5.42 -13.01 -6.95
N GLY A 53 -5.35 -11.76 -7.42
CA GLY A 53 -4.14 -11.18 -7.97
C GLY A 53 -2.99 -11.18 -6.95
N VAL A 54 -3.27 -10.81 -5.68
CA VAL A 54 -2.28 -10.88 -4.59
C VAL A 54 -1.82 -12.30 -4.32
N CYS A 55 -2.72 -13.30 -4.38
CA CYS A 55 -2.35 -14.71 -4.23
C CYS A 55 -1.34 -15.13 -5.30
N TYR A 56 -1.58 -14.80 -6.57
CA TYR A 56 -0.63 -15.11 -7.65
C TYR A 56 0.69 -14.33 -7.52
N ALA A 57 0.65 -13.04 -7.17
CA ALA A 57 1.85 -12.21 -7.02
C ALA A 57 2.78 -12.70 -5.90
N ARG A 58 2.22 -13.23 -4.82
CA ARG A 58 2.97 -13.69 -3.65
C ARG A 58 3.17 -15.20 -3.57
N GLY A 59 2.48 -15.97 -4.40
CA GLY A 59 2.49 -17.43 -4.32
C GLY A 59 1.70 -17.98 -3.13
N HIS A 60 0.69 -17.26 -2.63
CA HIS A 60 -0.14 -17.71 -1.51
C HIS A 60 -1.20 -18.70 -1.97
N GLY A 61 -1.07 -19.95 -1.58
CA GLY A 61 -1.97 -21.03 -1.91
C GLY A 61 -1.93 -21.49 -3.38
N VAL A 62 -1.03 -20.90 -4.18
CA VAL A 62 -0.79 -21.19 -5.60
C VAL A 62 0.67 -20.86 -5.94
N ALA A 63 1.22 -21.43 -7.00
CA ALA A 63 2.53 -21.02 -7.50
C ALA A 63 2.51 -19.55 -7.92
N LYS A 64 3.60 -18.81 -7.61
CA LYS A 64 3.75 -17.42 -8.03
C LYS A 64 3.65 -17.29 -9.55
N ASP A 65 2.82 -16.35 -10.00
CA ASP A 65 2.63 -16.06 -11.41
C ASP A 65 2.28 -14.57 -11.60
N ASP A 66 3.27 -13.77 -11.96
CA ASP A 66 3.12 -12.33 -12.11
C ASP A 66 2.20 -11.96 -13.30
N VAL A 67 2.11 -12.81 -14.34
CA VAL A 67 1.21 -12.59 -15.48
C VAL A 67 -0.25 -12.75 -15.05
N GLN A 68 -0.55 -13.81 -14.30
CA GLN A 68 -1.88 -14.00 -13.73
C GLN A 68 -2.22 -12.89 -12.72
N ALA A 69 -1.26 -12.49 -11.89
CA ALA A 69 -1.46 -11.40 -10.94
C ALA A 69 -1.87 -10.11 -11.65
N ALA A 70 -1.11 -9.68 -12.66
CA ALA A 70 -1.40 -8.48 -13.43
C ALA A 70 -2.76 -8.56 -14.16
N ALA A 71 -3.11 -9.74 -14.68
CA ALA A 71 -4.40 -9.95 -15.33
C ALA A 71 -5.60 -9.80 -14.36
N TRP A 72 -5.47 -10.32 -13.13
CA TRP A 72 -6.50 -10.17 -12.11
C TRP A 72 -6.56 -8.76 -11.55
N PHE A 73 -5.41 -8.11 -11.29
CA PHE A 73 -5.39 -6.70 -10.91
C PHE A 73 -6.04 -5.81 -11.95
N ARG A 74 -5.84 -6.08 -13.26
CA ARG A 74 -6.50 -5.34 -14.33
C ARG A 74 -8.01 -5.44 -14.25
N LYS A 75 -8.57 -6.64 -14.09
CA LYS A 75 -10.01 -6.84 -13.96
C LYS A 75 -10.61 -6.01 -12.81
N ALA A 76 -9.96 -6.02 -11.65
CA ALA A 76 -10.40 -5.24 -10.50
C ALA A 76 -10.19 -3.73 -10.70
N ALA A 77 -9.06 -3.33 -11.31
CA ALA A 77 -8.73 -1.93 -11.59
C ALA A 77 -9.70 -1.29 -12.59
N ASP A 78 -10.13 -2.05 -13.61
CA ASP A 78 -11.11 -1.61 -14.59
C ASP A 78 -12.50 -1.40 -13.97
N GLN A 79 -12.80 -2.06 -12.85
CA GLN A 79 -13.98 -1.81 -12.02
C GLN A 79 -13.82 -0.61 -11.06
N GLY A 80 -12.68 0.08 -11.10
CA GLY A 80 -12.42 1.24 -10.24
C GLY A 80 -11.82 0.91 -8.88
N PHE A 81 -11.45 -0.35 -8.58
CA PHE A 81 -10.93 -0.74 -7.27
C PHE A 81 -9.55 -0.15 -7.02
N ALA A 82 -9.44 0.83 -6.13
CA ALA A 82 -8.24 1.65 -5.93
C ALA A 82 -6.99 0.84 -5.53
N SER A 83 -7.14 -0.22 -4.72
CA SER A 83 -6.04 -1.14 -4.38
C SER A 83 -5.48 -1.80 -5.64
N ALA A 84 -6.34 -2.38 -6.46
CA ALA A 84 -5.95 -3.05 -7.70
C ALA A 84 -5.34 -2.08 -8.71
N GLN A 85 -5.86 -0.84 -8.81
CA GLN A 85 -5.25 0.20 -9.63
C GLN A 85 -3.81 0.50 -9.20
N THR A 86 -3.58 0.56 -7.88
CA THR A 86 -2.23 0.76 -7.32
C THR A 86 -1.32 -0.41 -7.67
N LEU A 87 -1.79 -1.66 -7.46
CA LEU A 87 -1.01 -2.87 -7.72
C LEU A 87 -0.72 -3.05 -9.22
N LEU A 88 -1.69 -2.76 -10.09
CA LEU A 88 -1.48 -2.74 -11.53
C LEU A 88 -0.47 -1.67 -11.94
N GLY A 89 -0.51 -0.50 -11.30
CA GLY A 89 0.51 0.53 -11.44
C GLY A 89 1.91 0.00 -11.10
N HIS A 90 2.07 -0.75 -10.01
CA HIS A 90 3.34 -1.39 -9.65
C HIS A 90 3.78 -2.41 -10.69
N CYS A 91 2.86 -3.23 -11.22
CA CYS A 91 3.16 -4.17 -12.30
C CYS A 91 3.76 -3.46 -13.52
N TYR A 92 3.15 -2.36 -13.97
CA TYR A 92 3.68 -1.58 -15.10
C TYR A 92 4.97 -0.85 -14.77
N PHE A 93 5.11 -0.34 -13.53
CA PHE A 93 6.31 0.38 -13.11
C PHE A 93 7.55 -0.51 -13.09
N GLY A 94 7.41 -1.75 -12.58
CA GLY A 94 8.47 -2.76 -12.51
C GLY A 94 8.63 -3.59 -13.79
N GLY A 95 7.56 -3.82 -14.53
CA GLY A 95 7.49 -4.81 -15.61
C GLY A 95 7.17 -6.21 -15.11
N GLU A 96 6.39 -6.32 -14.02
CA GLU A 96 6.01 -7.58 -13.38
C GLU A 96 4.73 -8.13 -14.03
N GLY A 97 4.86 -9.23 -14.78
CA GLY A 97 3.76 -9.86 -15.51
C GLY A 97 3.21 -9.09 -16.71
N VAL A 98 3.70 -7.87 -16.94
CA VAL A 98 3.38 -7.01 -18.10
C VAL A 98 4.66 -6.30 -18.57
N PRO A 99 4.73 -5.86 -19.84
CA PRO A 99 5.83 -5.02 -20.30
C PRO A 99 5.91 -3.75 -19.43
N LYS A 100 7.15 -3.37 -19.07
CA LYS A 100 7.40 -2.16 -18.27
C LYS A 100 6.94 -0.92 -19.02
N ASP A 101 6.06 -0.14 -18.37
CA ASP A 101 5.54 1.14 -18.88
C ASP A 101 5.27 2.09 -17.70
N GLN A 102 6.24 2.95 -17.42
CA GLN A 102 6.14 3.89 -16.29
C GLN A 102 5.09 4.99 -16.52
N ALA A 103 4.80 5.36 -17.77
CA ALA A 103 3.78 6.36 -18.07
C ALA A 103 2.37 5.79 -17.80
N LEU A 104 2.16 4.54 -18.18
CA LEU A 104 0.91 3.83 -17.87
C LEU A 104 0.78 3.56 -16.36
N ALA A 105 1.88 3.26 -15.66
CA ALA A 105 1.90 3.14 -14.20
C ALA A 105 1.41 4.43 -13.52
N VAL A 106 1.95 5.60 -13.95
CA VAL A 106 1.50 6.92 -13.44
C VAL A 106 0.01 7.13 -13.65
N THR A 107 -0.52 6.69 -14.80
CA THR A 107 -1.96 6.80 -15.08
C THR A 107 -2.80 6.01 -14.07
N TRP A 108 -2.37 4.78 -13.74
CA TRP A 108 -3.06 3.94 -12.76
C TRP A 108 -2.90 4.47 -11.34
N TYR A 109 -1.69 4.90 -10.95
CA TYR A 109 -1.47 5.54 -9.65
C TYR A 109 -2.33 6.77 -9.47
N ARG A 110 -2.49 7.63 -10.51
CA ARG A 110 -3.33 8.83 -10.44
C ARG A 110 -4.78 8.47 -10.16
N LYS A 111 -5.35 7.49 -10.88
CA LYS A 111 -6.71 7.02 -10.63
C LYS A 111 -6.93 6.56 -9.19
N ALA A 112 -5.99 5.79 -8.64
CA ALA A 112 -6.08 5.32 -7.26
C ALA A 112 -5.86 6.44 -6.23
N ALA A 113 -4.90 7.35 -6.49
CA ALA A 113 -4.56 8.46 -5.59
C ALA A 113 -5.68 9.49 -5.48
N GLU A 114 -6.41 9.73 -6.58
CA GLU A 114 -7.59 10.59 -6.60
C GLU A 114 -8.75 10.02 -5.78
N GLN A 115 -8.83 8.70 -5.67
CA GLN A 115 -9.75 7.98 -4.76
C GLN A 115 -9.25 7.95 -3.30
N GLY A 116 -8.12 8.59 -2.99
CA GLY A 116 -7.57 8.66 -1.64
C GLY A 116 -6.65 7.48 -1.26
N ASN A 117 -6.25 6.60 -2.18
CA ASN A 117 -5.33 5.53 -1.84
C ASN A 117 -3.93 6.07 -1.49
N ALA A 118 -3.53 5.92 -0.22
CA ALA A 118 -2.28 6.49 0.30
C ALA A 118 -1.02 5.89 -0.36
N SER A 119 -1.03 4.60 -0.70
CA SER A 119 0.08 3.95 -1.40
C SER A 119 0.26 4.50 -2.81
N ALA A 120 -0.84 4.74 -3.53
CA ALA A 120 -0.79 5.37 -4.84
C ALA A 120 -0.33 6.84 -4.76
N GLN A 121 -0.76 7.58 -3.74
CA GLN A 121 -0.30 8.95 -3.49
C GLN A 121 1.21 8.99 -3.26
N MET A 122 1.73 8.05 -2.47
CA MET A 122 3.16 7.87 -2.25
C MET A 122 3.90 7.59 -3.57
N SER A 123 3.40 6.62 -4.37
CA SER A 123 3.99 6.25 -5.66
C SER A 123 3.98 7.41 -6.66
N LEU A 124 2.92 8.23 -6.70
CA LEU A 124 2.87 9.45 -7.51
C LEU A 124 3.92 10.47 -7.05
N GLY A 125 4.08 10.66 -5.75
CA GLY A 125 5.13 11.51 -5.20
C GLY A 125 6.51 11.08 -5.71
N GLU A 126 6.81 9.79 -5.71
CA GLU A 126 8.06 9.23 -6.24
C GLU A 126 8.19 9.44 -7.76
N CYS A 127 7.11 9.24 -8.51
CA CYS A 127 7.11 9.45 -9.96
C CYS A 127 7.43 10.90 -10.32
N TYR A 128 6.75 11.86 -9.71
CA TYR A 128 7.01 13.29 -9.95
C TYR A 128 8.38 13.74 -9.43
N GLY A 129 8.79 13.29 -8.24
CA GLY A 129 10.10 13.65 -7.67
C GLY A 129 11.28 13.08 -8.46
N GLY A 130 11.11 11.90 -9.04
CA GLY A 130 12.13 11.21 -9.84
C GLY A 130 12.04 11.40 -11.35
N GLY A 131 10.97 12.00 -11.87
CA GLY A 131 10.74 12.09 -13.32
C GLY A 131 10.50 10.71 -13.96
N LYS A 132 9.80 9.80 -13.26
CA LYS A 132 9.60 8.41 -13.70
C LYS A 132 8.22 8.26 -14.33
N GLY A 133 8.16 8.11 -15.64
CA GLY A 133 6.92 8.02 -16.41
C GLY A 133 6.12 9.33 -16.51
N VAL A 134 6.64 10.40 -15.96
CA VAL A 134 6.09 11.76 -15.99
C VAL A 134 7.24 12.76 -15.89
N GLU A 135 7.07 13.96 -16.39
CA GLU A 135 8.05 15.04 -16.22
C GLU A 135 8.28 15.32 -14.72
N LYS A 136 9.53 15.56 -14.37
CA LYS A 136 9.94 15.84 -12.99
C LYS A 136 9.31 17.14 -12.50
N ASP A 137 8.56 17.06 -11.42
CA ASP A 137 7.88 18.18 -10.78
C ASP A 137 7.87 18.04 -9.27
N PHE A 138 8.74 18.76 -8.60
CA PHE A 138 8.86 18.72 -7.15
C PHE A 138 7.64 19.32 -6.42
N VAL A 139 6.93 20.26 -7.03
CA VAL A 139 5.70 20.83 -6.44
C VAL A 139 4.61 19.75 -6.38
N GLN A 140 4.43 19.02 -7.47
CA GLN A 140 3.50 17.89 -7.49
C GLN A 140 3.96 16.77 -6.55
N ALA A 141 5.25 16.46 -6.49
CA ALA A 141 5.79 15.45 -5.57
C ALA A 141 5.43 15.79 -4.11
N VAL A 142 5.71 17.02 -3.66
CA VAL A 142 5.36 17.50 -2.32
C VAL A 142 3.85 17.42 -2.05
N LYS A 143 3.03 17.82 -3.03
CA LYS A 143 1.56 17.74 -2.90
C LYS A 143 1.08 16.32 -2.63
N TRP A 144 1.60 15.33 -3.35
CA TRP A 144 1.20 13.95 -3.21
C TRP A 144 1.76 13.30 -1.95
N TYR A 145 3.03 13.57 -1.61
CA TYR A 145 3.59 13.12 -0.33
C TYR A 145 2.84 13.69 0.88
N ARG A 146 2.40 14.95 0.83
CA ARG A 146 1.60 15.54 1.91
C ARG A 146 0.29 14.78 2.11
N LYS A 147 -0.44 14.49 1.04
CA LYS A 147 -1.67 13.69 1.12
C LYS A 147 -1.43 12.30 1.70
N ALA A 148 -0.34 11.62 1.32
CA ALA A 148 0.02 10.32 1.89
C ALA A 148 0.41 10.44 3.38
N SER A 149 1.14 11.50 3.77
CA SER A 149 1.52 11.80 5.14
C SER A 149 0.30 12.04 6.04
N GLU A 150 -0.70 12.76 5.55
CA GLU A 150 -1.98 13.02 6.23
C GLU A 150 -2.83 11.76 6.44
N GLN A 151 -2.44 10.63 5.83
CA GLN A 151 -3.00 9.31 6.06
C GLN A 151 -2.07 8.39 6.88
N GLY A 152 -1.04 8.94 7.51
CA GLY A 152 -0.11 8.21 8.36
C GLY A 152 1.02 7.49 7.62
N TYR A 153 1.27 7.82 6.35
CA TYR A 153 2.35 7.18 5.58
C TYR A 153 3.71 7.74 5.98
N VAL A 154 4.38 7.07 6.91
CA VAL A 154 5.64 7.53 7.53
C VAL A 154 6.75 7.78 6.50
N LEU A 155 6.81 6.98 5.43
CA LEU A 155 7.80 7.18 4.37
C LEU A 155 7.58 8.49 3.61
N ALA A 156 6.33 8.94 3.47
CA ALA A 156 6.02 10.24 2.87
C ALA A 156 6.55 11.40 3.74
N GLN A 157 6.49 11.26 5.07
CA GLN A 157 7.07 12.22 6.00
C GLN A 157 8.60 12.33 5.82
N TYR A 158 9.28 11.20 5.65
CA TYR A 158 10.72 11.20 5.36
C TYR A 158 11.07 12.00 4.11
N TYR A 159 10.33 11.81 3.01
CA TYR A 159 10.56 12.56 1.77
C TYR A 159 10.23 14.05 1.94
N LEU A 160 9.14 14.40 2.62
CA LEU A 160 8.79 15.79 2.92
C LEU A 160 9.89 16.52 3.68
N GLY A 161 10.47 15.87 4.68
CA GLY A 161 11.63 16.42 5.39
C GLY A 161 12.78 16.75 4.43
N GLY A 162 13.04 15.91 3.42
CA GLY A 162 14.04 16.16 2.40
C GLY A 162 13.71 17.37 1.51
N PHE A 163 12.47 17.48 1.06
CA PHE A 163 12.02 18.60 0.24
C PHE A 163 12.12 19.93 0.97
N TYR A 164 11.73 19.98 2.24
CA TYR A 164 11.90 21.19 3.06
C TYR A 164 13.36 21.51 3.36
N ALA A 165 14.22 20.51 3.61
CA ALA A 165 15.64 20.74 3.86
C ALA A 165 16.37 21.31 2.64
N ASN A 166 15.97 20.91 1.43
CA ASN A 166 16.60 21.34 0.18
C ASN A 166 15.95 22.60 -0.43
N GLY A 167 14.66 22.87 -0.12
CA GLY A 167 13.88 23.90 -0.80
C GLY A 167 13.44 23.46 -2.21
N GLU A 168 13.17 22.16 -2.40
CA GLU A 168 12.72 21.59 -3.67
C GLU A 168 11.19 21.52 -3.70
N GLY A 169 10.54 22.24 -4.61
CA GLY A 169 9.07 22.29 -4.70
C GLY A 169 8.35 23.02 -3.56
N VAL A 170 9.08 23.41 -2.52
CA VAL A 170 8.64 24.24 -1.38
C VAL A 170 9.77 25.17 -0.99
N ALA A 171 9.46 26.25 -0.27
CA ALA A 171 10.50 27.08 0.35
C ALA A 171 11.34 26.26 1.32
N LYS A 172 12.65 26.50 1.33
CA LYS A 172 13.57 25.84 2.28
C LYS A 172 13.21 26.22 3.71
N ASP A 173 12.98 25.21 4.54
CA ASP A 173 12.62 25.37 5.94
C ASP A 173 13.22 24.23 6.77
N LEU A 174 14.30 24.54 7.54
CA LEU A 174 14.98 23.57 8.37
C LEU A 174 14.16 23.16 9.60
N ILE A 175 13.23 24.02 10.06
CA ILE A 175 12.34 23.72 11.18
C ILE A 175 11.29 22.69 10.76
N GLU A 176 10.66 22.87 9.58
CA GLU A 176 9.75 21.88 9.02
C GLU A 176 10.48 20.57 8.68
N ALA A 177 11.69 20.64 8.09
CA ALA A 177 12.49 19.45 7.81
C ALA A 177 12.80 18.67 9.09
N TYR A 178 13.16 19.38 10.16
CA TYR A 178 13.38 18.81 11.50
C TYR A 178 12.13 18.10 12.00
N ALA A 179 10.97 18.78 11.93
CA ALA A 179 9.70 18.24 12.42
C ALA A 179 9.31 16.93 11.72
N TYR A 180 9.38 16.90 10.38
CA TYR A 180 9.07 15.70 9.60
C TYR A 180 10.05 14.54 9.86
N TRP A 181 11.36 14.80 9.99
CA TRP A 181 12.33 13.74 10.27
C TRP A 181 12.31 13.27 11.72
N ASN A 182 11.95 14.13 12.67
CA ASN A 182 11.84 13.77 14.08
C ASN A 182 10.53 13.03 14.41
N GLU A 183 9.43 13.30 13.67
CA GLU A 183 8.19 12.51 13.78
C GLU A 183 8.35 11.16 13.08
N GLY A 184 9.10 11.09 11.99
CA GLY A 184 9.35 9.85 11.26
C GLY A 184 10.18 8.86 12.10
N THR A 185 9.61 7.69 12.40
CA THR A 185 10.25 6.65 13.23
C THR A 185 11.27 5.78 12.50
N VAL A 186 11.51 6.03 11.21
CA VAL A 186 12.41 5.21 10.39
C VAL A 186 13.89 5.58 10.63
N GLU A 187 14.77 4.60 10.61
CA GLU A 187 16.21 4.76 10.84
C GLU A 187 16.88 5.81 9.91
N TYR A 188 16.38 5.89 8.66
CA TYR A 188 16.85 6.90 7.70
C TYR A 188 16.56 8.33 8.15
N SER A 189 15.42 8.57 8.80
CA SER A 189 15.05 9.87 9.36
C SER A 189 16.04 10.30 10.45
N ARG A 190 16.44 9.41 11.35
CA ARG A 190 17.40 9.70 12.41
C ARG A 190 18.75 10.16 11.87
N ARG A 191 19.25 9.51 10.82
CA ARG A 191 20.53 9.90 10.20
C ARG A 191 20.45 11.28 9.55
N LYS A 192 19.31 11.57 8.87
CA LYS A 192 19.08 12.89 8.28
C LYS A 192 18.92 13.97 9.33
N LEU A 193 18.19 13.68 10.42
CA LEU A 193 18.02 14.59 11.55
C LEU A 193 19.36 14.95 12.19
N ALA A 194 20.20 13.98 12.49
CA ALA A 194 21.53 14.21 13.07
C ALA A 194 22.46 15.04 12.16
N ALA A 195 22.32 14.91 10.84
CA ALA A 195 23.06 15.72 9.88
C ALA A 195 22.49 17.16 9.79
N LEU A 196 21.17 17.30 9.92
CA LEU A 196 20.49 18.60 9.92
C LEU A 196 20.84 19.41 11.16
N GLU A 197 20.84 18.79 12.35
CA GLU A 197 21.15 19.45 13.62
C GLU A 197 22.54 20.13 13.62
N LYS A 198 23.51 19.59 12.88
CA LYS A 198 24.83 20.20 12.70
C LYS A 198 24.81 21.53 11.93
N GLN A 199 23.72 21.80 11.22
CA GLN A 199 23.53 23.02 10.41
C GLN A 199 22.60 24.03 11.09
N MET A 200 21.98 23.66 12.23
CA MET A 200 20.97 24.45 12.92
C MET A 200 21.55 25.09 14.17
N THR A 201 21.02 26.27 14.52
CA THR A 201 21.31 26.87 15.82
C THR A 201 20.51 26.17 16.93
N PRO A 202 20.91 26.31 18.21
CA PRO A 202 20.14 25.77 19.35
C PRO A 202 18.70 26.26 19.37
N GLU A 203 18.44 27.51 18.98
CA GLU A 203 17.11 28.10 18.89
C GLU A 203 16.27 27.45 17.79
N GLN A 204 16.89 27.18 16.63
CA GLN A 204 16.21 26.47 15.52
C GLN A 204 15.88 25.02 15.90
N ILE A 205 16.78 24.33 16.62
CA ILE A 205 16.53 22.98 17.13
C ILE A 205 15.36 22.98 18.12
N ALA A 206 15.32 23.97 19.03
CA ALA A 206 14.23 24.13 19.98
C ALA A 206 12.87 24.38 19.25
N ALA A 207 12.90 25.26 18.26
CA ALA A 207 11.73 25.51 17.40
C ALA A 207 11.28 24.24 16.64
N GLY A 208 12.22 23.47 16.09
CA GLY A 208 11.97 22.19 15.42
C GLY A 208 11.30 21.17 16.34
N LYS A 209 11.78 21.03 17.59
CA LYS A 209 11.16 20.17 18.60
C LYS A 209 9.73 20.60 18.95
N LYS A 210 9.48 21.91 19.03
CA LYS A 210 8.13 22.45 19.24
C LYS A 210 7.25 22.11 18.02
N ARG A 211 7.73 22.40 16.81
CA ARG A 211 7.02 22.14 15.55
C ARG A 211 6.71 20.66 15.36
N THR A 212 7.60 19.74 15.79
CA THR A 212 7.32 18.29 15.77
C THR A 212 6.06 17.95 16.56
N LYS A 213 5.86 18.52 17.75
CA LYS A 213 4.66 18.25 18.56
C LYS A 213 3.40 18.79 17.92
N GLU A 214 3.49 19.93 17.25
CA GLU A 214 2.38 20.52 16.51
C GLU A 214 2.05 19.67 15.28
N LEU A 215 3.05 19.31 14.47
CA LEU A 215 2.90 18.45 13.30
C LEU A 215 2.29 17.09 13.66
N LYS A 216 2.76 16.47 14.74
CA LYS A 216 2.21 15.21 15.22
C LYS A 216 0.71 15.32 15.48
N ARG A 217 0.28 16.36 16.19
CA ARG A 217 -1.14 16.60 16.47
C ARG A 217 -1.93 16.85 15.21
N GLU A 218 -1.41 17.68 14.29
CA GLU A 218 -2.04 17.95 12.99
C GLU A 218 -2.24 16.68 12.17
N LEU A 219 -1.25 15.76 12.18
CA LEU A 219 -1.35 14.48 11.48
C LEU A 219 -2.34 13.51 12.15
N GLU A 220 -2.33 13.43 13.49
CA GLU A 220 -3.28 12.63 14.26
C GLU A 220 -4.72 13.09 14.00
N ASP A 221 -4.98 14.40 14.01
CA ASP A 221 -6.28 14.99 13.71
C ASP A 221 -6.72 14.66 12.27
N LYS A 222 -5.81 14.76 11.31
CA LYS A 222 -6.09 14.43 9.90
C LYS A 222 -6.38 12.94 9.68
N ILE A 223 -5.63 12.06 10.32
CA ILE A 223 -5.87 10.62 10.27
C ILE A 223 -7.26 10.30 10.83
N TYR A 224 -7.61 10.89 11.98
CA TYR A 224 -8.92 10.72 12.59
C TYR A 224 -10.06 11.23 11.69
N GLU A 225 -9.93 12.44 11.10
CA GLU A 225 -10.89 12.99 10.14
C GLU A 225 -11.09 12.05 8.94
N ASN A 226 -10.01 11.51 8.39
CA ASN A 226 -10.04 10.59 7.25
C ASN A 226 -10.74 9.27 7.60
N GLU A 227 -10.51 8.72 8.78
CA GLU A 227 -11.17 7.51 9.25
C GLU A 227 -12.67 7.73 9.45
N LEU A 228 -13.05 8.85 10.09
CA LEU A 228 -14.45 9.22 10.29
C LEU A 228 -15.19 9.38 8.95
N GLN A 229 -14.55 10.00 7.95
CA GLN A 229 -15.13 10.13 6.61
C GLN A 229 -15.36 8.77 5.94
N LYS A 230 -14.40 7.83 6.09
CA LYS A 230 -14.52 6.47 5.55
C LYS A 230 -15.66 5.71 6.22
N GLU A 231 -15.78 5.78 7.54
CA GLU A 231 -16.89 5.17 8.28
C GLU A 231 -18.25 5.74 7.87
N PHE A 232 -18.33 7.07 7.71
CA PHE A 232 -19.56 7.73 7.29
C PHE A 232 -19.97 7.30 5.88
N ALA A 233 -19.01 7.25 4.94
CA ALA A 233 -19.26 6.78 3.58
C ALA A 233 -19.73 5.31 3.55
N ALA A 234 -19.11 4.45 4.35
CA ALA A 234 -19.52 3.04 4.47
C ALA A 234 -20.97 2.90 5.00
N ARG A 235 -21.34 3.67 6.03
CA ARG A 235 -22.71 3.67 6.59
C ARG A 235 -23.76 4.17 5.60
N ILE A 236 -23.42 5.11 4.72
CA ILE A 236 -24.33 5.56 3.66
C ILE A 236 -24.51 4.46 2.62
N ALA A 237 -23.42 3.79 2.22
CA ALA A 237 -23.45 2.71 1.24
C ALA A 237 -24.23 1.47 1.72
N GLU A 238 -24.28 1.22 3.03
CA GLU A 238 -25.01 0.12 3.65
C GLU A 238 -26.53 0.38 3.81
N LYS A 239 -27.01 1.62 3.62
CA LYS A 239 -28.45 1.89 3.66
C LYS A 239 -29.07 1.52 2.31
N PRO A 240 -29.82 0.40 2.21
CA PRO A 240 -30.60 0.13 1.02
C PRO A 240 -31.64 1.23 0.87
N ASP A 241 -31.84 1.69 -0.37
CA ASP A 241 -32.94 2.58 -0.74
C ASP A 241 -34.26 2.05 -0.14
N ARG A 242 -34.73 2.66 0.94
CA ARG A 242 -36.10 2.46 1.38
C ARG A 242 -37.00 3.24 0.42
N LYS A 243 -37.33 2.58 -0.68
CA LYS A 243 -38.48 2.93 -1.49
C LYS A 243 -39.70 2.14 -1.06
#